data_d4ace60e84e2ca8344b4d14542a1f06a
#
_entry.id   d4ace60e84e2ca8344b4d14542a1f06a
#
_cell.length_a   1.000
_cell.length_b   1.000
_cell.length_c   1.000
_cell.angle_alpha   90.00
_cell.angle_beta   90.00
_cell.angle_gamma   90.00
#
_symmetry.space_group_name_H-M   'P 1'
#
loop_
_entity.id
_entity.type
_entity.pdbx_description
1 polymer ?
#
loop_
_entity_poly.entity_id
_entity_poly.type
_entity_poly.pdbx_seq_one_letter_code
_entity_poly.pdbx_strand_id
1 'polypeptide(L)'
;MGRAWVAGAMTILEAWDPERGSGVECCRHHRLCPACPRRSGRYHLEVSGVNCQPWSSAGKRLGWLDDRSVPCLILVRSIMAVEPDGVCIECTPAFDFDALASVLEPKYHGNFTIMSPQDLGIPVARKRMYMWFDRVKTLAETHRCVSEFVQISRRAPGPGPEQYLSASADEVLQYYRKLLAQQGRERKGGSEARSKLVPPRRAPCPRPGDKLTLRDVLQAGNLHRYHGHLQRIAEQTSPEACHIIDVNVSPGWAGTPSSTRVPTLLKSSCLVAVFGRGSDADRLLLPSELPAIHGLELPSSVVSRLPARAVRSLLGNSMHVAQVGSFLLYALATRSFRSL
;
A
#
# COMPACT_ATOMS: atom_id res chain seq x y z
N MET A 1 -26.06 -9.02 -7.25
CA MET A 1 -25.97 -7.72 -7.93
C MET A 1 -24.61 -7.50 -8.61
N GLY A 2 -23.46 -7.84 -7.99
CA GLY A 2 -22.15 -7.59 -8.57
C GLY A 2 -21.89 -8.22 -9.94
N ARG A 3 -22.23 -9.50 -10.13
CA ARG A 3 -21.98 -10.23 -11.39
C ARG A 3 -22.72 -9.63 -12.59
N ALA A 4 -24.00 -9.29 -12.42
CA ALA A 4 -24.80 -8.69 -13.49
C ALA A 4 -24.29 -7.29 -13.86
N TRP A 5 -23.83 -6.52 -12.89
CA TRP A 5 -23.27 -5.20 -13.13
C TRP A 5 -21.91 -5.26 -13.84
N VAL A 6 -21.00 -6.18 -13.43
CA VAL A 6 -19.73 -6.40 -14.10
C VAL A 6 -19.94 -6.81 -15.55
N ALA A 7 -20.85 -7.74 -15.81
CA ALA A 7 -21.21 -8.15 -17.17
C ALA A 7 -21.76 -6.98 -18.01
N GLY A 8 -22.69 -6.18 -17.45
CA GLY A 8 -23.22 -5.01 -18.12
C GLY A 8 -22.16 -3.92 -18.38
N ALA A 9 -21.29 -3.65 -17.42
CA ALA A 9 -20.19 -2.71 -17.58
C ALA A 9 -19.15 -3.20 -18.60
N MET A 10 -18.91 -4.51 -18.69
CA MET A 10 -18.04 -5.09 -19.72
C MET A 10 -18.63 -4.91 -21.12
N THR A 11 -19.97 -5.09 -21.29
CA THR A 11 -20.65 -4.83 -22.57
C THR A 11 -20.51 -3.36 -23.00
N ILE A 12 -20.59 -2.41 -22.06
CA ILE A 12 -20.35 -0.99 -22.36
C ILE A 12 -18.88 -0.75 -22.78
N LEU A 13 -17.92 -1.42 -22.13
CA LEU A 13 -16.52 -1.33 -22.49
C LEU A 13 -16.19 -2.01 -23.82
N GLU A 14 -16.94 -3.04 -24.22
CA GLU A 14 -16.83 -3.69 -25.54
C GLU A 14 -17.21 -2.76 -26.68
N ALA A 15 -18.13 -1.83 -26.44
CA ALA A 15 -18.48 -0.81 -27.41
C ALA A 15 -17.39 0.27 -27.63
N TRP A 16 -16.39 0.31 -26.76
CA TRP A 16 -15.23 1.19 -26.91
C TRP A 16 -14.20 0.54 -27.83
N ASP A 17 -13.92 1.18 -28.97
CA ASP A 17 -13.01 0.69 -30.01
C ASP A 17 -11.61 0.40 -29.45
N PRO A 18 -11.17 -0.87 -29.42
CA PRO A 18 -9.87 -1.24 -28.90
C PRO A 18 -8.71 -0.69 -29.75
N GLU A 19 -8.93 -0.41 -31.03
CA GLU A 19 -7.90 0.16 -31.91
C GLU A 19 -7.67 1.66 -31.63
N ARG A 20 -8.69 2.37 -31.18
CA ARG A 20 -8.58 3.76 -30.72
C ARG A 20 -8.00 3.91 -29.31
N GLY A 21 -8.04 2.87 -28.49
CA GLY A 21 -7.64 2.89 -27.08
C GLY A 21 -6.52 1.93 -26.69
N SER A 22 -5.95 1.17 -27.61
CA SER A 22 -4.93 0.16 -27.34
C SER A 22 -3.53 0.71 -27.04
N GLY A 23 -3.35 2.02 -27.16
CA GLY A 23 -2.09 2.67 -26.81
C GLY A 23 -2.19 3.31 -25.42
N VAL A 24 -1.35 2.87 -24.49
CA VAL A 24 -1.07 3.60 -23.26
C VAL A 24 0.02 4.62 -23.59
N GLU A 25 -0.19 5.90 -23.25
CA GLU A 25 0.88 6.88 -23.35
C GLU A 25 2.06 6.43 -22.48
N CYS A 26 3.12 6.01 -23.16
CA CYS A 26 4.30 5.50 -22.49
C CYS A 26 5.09 6.65 -21.91
N CYS A 27 5.22 6.70 -20.58
CA CYS A 27 6.01 7.72 -19.90
C CYS A 27 7.49 7.77 -20.31
N ARG A 28 8.02 6.67 -20.91
CA ARG A 28 9.38 6.60 -21.45
C ARG A 28 9.50 7.13 -22.88
N HIS A 29 8.49 6.91 -23.70
CA HIS A 29 8.54 7.22 -25.13
C HIS A 29 7.71 8.44 -25.52
N HIS A 30 6.92 8.99 -24.58
CA HIS A 30 6.00 10.12 -24.78
C HIS A 30 5.11 9.96 -26.04
N ARG A 31 4.69 8.73 -26.30
CA ARG A 31 3.80 8.37 -27.41
C ARG A 31 2.94 7.18 -27.02
N LEU A 32 1.86 6.98 -27.74
CA LEU A 32 1.08 5.76 -27.63
C LEU A 32 1.96 4.56 -27.99
N CYS A 33 2.20 3.70 -27.01
CA CYS A 33 2.89 2.43 -27.25
C CYS A 33 1.83 1.34 -27.43
N PRO A 34 1.97 0.48 -28.43
CA PRO A 34 1.11 -0.68 -28.57
C PRO A 34 1.24 -1.56 -27.30
N ALA A 35 0.16 -2.21 -26.90
CA ALA A 35 0.23 -3.24 -25.89
C ALA A 35 1.35 -4.22 -26.26
N CYS A 36 2.11 -4.69 -25.25
CA CYS A 36 3.22 -5.60 -25.50
C CYS A 36 2.69 -6.85 -26.23
N PRO A 37 3.07 -7.11 -27.49
CA PRO A 37 2.53 -8.25 -28.20
C PRO A 37 2.98 -9.53 -27.53
N ARG A 38 2.09 -10.52 -27.48
CA ARG A 38 2.44 -11.86 -27.04
C ARG A 38 3.55 -12.42 -27.91
N ARG A 39 4.67 -12.83 -27.31
CA ARG A 39 5.79 -13.44 -28.02
C ARG A 39 5.60 -14.96 -28.04
N SER A 40 5.65 -15.57 -29.22
CA SER A 40 5.64 -17.03 -29.36
C SER A 40 6.78 -17.66 -28.56
N GLY A 41 6.51 -18.80 -27.92
CA GLY A 41 7.49 -19.55 -27.13
C GLY A 41 7.88 -18.91 -25.78
N ARG A 42 7.11 -17.91 -25.28
CA ARG A 42 7.34 -17.29 -23.98
C ARG A 42 6.07 -17.23 -23.16
N TYR A 43 6.21 -17.50 -21.87
CA TYR A 43 5.14 -17.33 -20.89
C TYR A 43 4.87 -15.84 -20.68
N HIS A 44 3.62 -15.43 -20.87
CA HIS A 44 3.19 -14.05 -20.68
C HIS A 44 2.46 -13.94 -19.34
N LEU A 45 3.05 -13.22 -18.41
CA LEU A 45 2.52 -12.96 -17.08
C LEU A 45 2.04 -11.50 -16.96
N GLU A 46 0.80 -11.31 -16.56
CA GLU A 46 0.25 -10.01 -16.15
C GLU A 46 0.28 -9.91 -14.63
N VAL A 47 0.82 -8.81 -14.09
CA VAL A 47 0.85 -8.53 -12.64
C VAL A 47 0.28 -7.14 -12.39
N SER A 48 -0.82 -7.06 -11.69
CA SER A 48 -1.54 -5.81 -11.48
C SER A 48 -2.05 -5.63 -10.06
N GLY A 49 -1.99 -4.39 -9.57
CA GLY A 49 -2.66 -3.95 -8.34
C GLY A 49 -3.89 -3.11 -8.70
N VAL A 50 -5.06 -3.54 -8.29
CA VAL A 50 -6.28 -2.78 -8.54
C VAL A 50 -6.59 -1.82 -7.40
N ASN A 51 -7.30 -0.72 -7.74
CA ASN A 51 -7.68 0.28 -6.74
C ASN A 51 -8.53 -0.33 -5.64
N CYS A 52 -8.04 -0.31 -4.40
CA CYS A 52 -8.71 -0.93 -3.26
C CYS A 52 -9.86 -0.10 -2.66
N GLN A 53 -9.97 1.19 -2.99
CA GLN A 53 -10.92 2.11 -2.35
C GLN A 53 -12.40 1.67 -2.48
N PRO A 54 -12.86 1.10 -3.61
CA PRO A 54 -14.22 0.61 -3.74
C PRO A 54 -14.61 -0.45 -2.71
N TRP A 55 -13.65 -1.28 -2.28
CA TRP A 55 -13.87 -2.42 -1.39
C TRP A 55 -13.31 -2.22 0.02
N SER A 56 -12.50 -1.19 0.26
CA SER A 56 -11.83 -1.01 1.54
C SER A 56 -12.79 -0.55 2.65
N SER A 57 -12.48 -0.92 3.90
CA SER A 57 -13.23 -0.47 5.08
C SER A 57 -13.18 1.04 5.31
N ALA A 58 -12.16 1.70 4.79
CA ALA A 58 -12.03 3.17 4.85
C ALA A 58 -12.85 3.90 3.77
N GLY A 59 -13.42 3.16 2.81
CA GLY A 59 -14.28 3.69 1.74
C GLY A 59 -15.77 3.47 2.00
N LYS A 60 -16.59 3.82 1.01
CA LYS A 60 -18.04 3.62 1.04
C LYS A 60 -18.45 2.15 0.80
N ARG A 61 -17.52 1.27 0.47
CA ARG A 61 -17.74 -0.15 0.15
C ARG A 61 -18.77 -0.38 -0.95
N LEU A 62 -18.80 0.48 -1.96
CA LEU A 62 -19.72 0.37 -3.09
C LEU A 62 -19.31 -0.74 -4.08
N GLY A 63 -18.09 -1.30 -3.92
CA GLY A 63 -17.59 -2.36 -4.78
C GLY A 63 -17.60 -1.97 -6.24
N TRP A 64 -18.17 -2.81 -7.08
CA TRP A 64 -18.28 -2.58 -8.52
C TRP A 64 -19.13 -1.37 -8.91
N LEU A 65 -19.99 -0.85 -8.03
CA LEU A 65 -20.80 0.34 -8.25
C LEU A 65 -20.06 1.65 -7.99
N ASP A 66 -18.81 1.60 -7.55
CA ASP A 66 -17.97 2.78 -7.33
C ASP A 66 -17.26 3.15 -8.64
N ASP A 67 -17.33 4.42 -9.07
CA ASP A 67 -16.64 4.90 -10.29
C ASP A 67 -15.14 4.60 -10.28
N ARG A 68 -14.55 4.48 -9.10
CA ARG A 68 -13.13 4.11 -8.92
C ARG A 68 -12.85 2.65 -9.22
N SER A 69 -13.86 1.83 -9.51
CA SER A 69 -13.70 0.46 -10.02
C SER A 69 -13.39 0.40 -11.52
N VAL A 70 -13.63 1.47 -12.27
CA VAL A 70 -13.37 1.56 -13.72
C VAL A 70 -11.97 1.08 -14.13
N PRO A 71 -10.86 1.44 -13.45
CA PRO A 71 -9.54 0.89 -13.79
C PRO A 71 -9.47 -0.64 -13.69
N CYS A 72 -10.21 -1.27 -12.78
CA CYS A 72 -10.29 -2.72 -12.70
C CYS A 72 -11.02 -3.32 -13.90
N LEU A 73 -12.09 -2.70 -14.37
CA LEU A 73 -12.81 -3.13 -15.58
C LEU A 73 -11.93 -3.01 -16.84
N ILE A 74 -11.13 -1.93 -16.94
CA ILE A 74 -10.16 -1.76 -18.02
C ILE A 74 -9.12 -2.87 -17.99
N LEU A 75 -8.62 -3.23 -16.80
CA LEU A 75 -7.70 -4.36 -16.62
C LEU A 75 -8.33 -5.67 -17.09
N VAL A 76 -9.56 -5.97 -16.67
CA VAL A 76 -10.30 -7.18 -17.07
C VAL A 76 -10.41 -7.25 -18.59
N ARG A 77 -10.79 -6.16 -19.25
CA ARG A 77 -10.84 -6.07 -20.69
C ARG A 77 -9.48 -6.31 -21.35
N SER A 78 -8.41 -5.72 -20.82
CA SER A 78 -7.05 -5.96 -21.30
C SER A 78 -6.66 -7.43 -21.19
N ILE A 79 -6.98 -8.08 -20.07
CA ILE A 79 -6.75 -9.52 -19.88
C ILE A 79 -7.49 -10.34 -20.91
N MET A 80 -8.76 -10.03 -21.16
CA MET A 80 -9.59 -10.75 -22.13
C MET A 80 -9.14 -10.57 -23.59
N ALA A 81 -8.54 -9.41 -23.91
CA ALA A 81 -8.01 -9.10 -25.25
C ALA A 81 -6.60 -9.66 -25.49
N VAL A 82 -5.70 -9.51 -24.51
CA VAL A 82 -4.29 -9.93 -24.63
C VAL A 82 -4.12 -11.41 -24.32
N GLU A 83 -5.00 -11.97 -23.51
CA GLU A 83 -5.00 -13.37 -23.05
C GLU A 83 -3.62 -13.81 -22.49
N PRO A 84 -3.07 -13.14 -21.44
CA PRO A 84 -1.84 -13.59 -20.81
C PRO A 84 -1.98 -15.02 -20.29
N ASP A 85 -0.86 -15.76 -20.17
CA ASP A 85 -0.86 -17.16 -19.74
C ASP A 85 -1.12 -17.31 -18.24
N GLY A 86 -0.72 -16.30 -17.46
CA GLY A 86 -1.02 -16.16 -16.04
C GLY A 86 -1.33 -14.73 -15.68
N VAL A 87 -2.21 -14.54 -14.72
CA VAL A 87 -2.58 -13.22 -14.20
C VAL A 87 -2.49 -13.23 -12.68
N CYS A 88 -1.73 -12.30 -12.12
CA CYS A 88 -1.67 -12.03 -10.69
C CYS A 88 -2.32 -10.67 -10.39
N ILE A 89 -3.33 -10.65 -9.55
CA ILE A 89 -3.99 -9.41 -9.14
C ILE A 89 -3.93 -9.27 -7.63
N GLU A 90 -3.50 -8.09 -7.14
CA GLU A 90 -3.52 -7.75 -5.71
C GLU A 90 -4.64 -6.78 -5.41
N CYS A 91 -5.36 -7.02 -4.30
CA CYS A 91 -6.34 -6.09 -3.77
C CYS A 91 -6.53 -6.23 -2.24
N THR A 92 -7.43 -5.43 -1.68
CA THR A 92 -7.88 -5.58 -0.29
C THR A 92 -8.63 -6.90 -0.08
N PRO A 93 -8.61 -7.49 1.15
CA PRO A 93 -9.30 -8.75 1.44
C PRO A 93 -10.81 -8.77 1.17
N ALA A 94 -11.44 -7.60 1.13
CA ALA A 94 -12.87 -7.47 0.86
C ALA A 94 -13.21 -7.33 -0.65
N PHE A 95 -12.23 -7.56 -1.54
CA PHE A 95 -12.48 -7.56 -2.98
C PHE A 95 -13.42 -8.71 -3.37
N ASP A 96 -14.31 -8.44 -4.31
CA ASP A 96 -15.28 -9.40 -4.83
C ASP A 96 -14.61 -10.32 -5.89
N PHE A 97 -13.91 -11.34 -5.40
CA PHE A 97 -13.22 -12.32 -6.24
C PHE A 97 -14.19 -13.09 -7.13
N ASP A 98 -15.33 -13.52 -6.59
CA ASP A 98 -16.28 -14.38 -7.32
C ASP A 98 -16.86 -13.67 -8.54
N ALA A 99 -17.16 -12.38 -8.43
CA ALA A 99 -17.62 -11.59 -9.57
C ALA A 99 -16.53 -11.49 -10.64
N LEU A 100 -15.27 -11.24 -10.26
CA LEU A 100 -14.14 -11.21 -11.19
C LEU A 100 -13.92 -12.57 -11.86
N ALA A 101 -13.87 -13.64 -11.07
CA ALA A 101 -13.64 -14.99 -11.56
C ALA A 101 -14.72 -15.40 -12.57
N SER A 102 -16.00 -15.09 -12.30
CA SER A 102 -17.11 -15.42 -13.21
C SER A 102 -17.00 -14.78 -14.60
N VAL A 103 -16.38 -13.61 -14.69
CA VAL A 103 -16.15 -12.92 -15.98
C VAL A 103 -14.98 -13.55 -16.74
N LEU A 104 -13.94 -14.00 -16.02
CA LEU A 104 -12.74 -14.58 -16.60
C LEU A 104 -12.86 -16.10 -16.87
N GLU A 105 -13.82 -16.79 -16.20
CA GLU A 105 -13.97 -18.27 -16.18
C GLU A 105 -13.93 -18.95 -17.55
N PRO A 106 -14.50 -18.41 -18.63
CA PRO A 106 -14.42 -19.11 -19.93
C PRO A 106 -13.00 -19.33 -20.44
N LYS A 107 -12.06 -18.49 -20.00
CA LYS A 107 -10.67 -18.50 -20.45
C LYS A 107 -9.66 -18.81 -19.36
N TYR A 108 -10.04 -18.60 -18.10
CA TYR A 108 -9.15 -18.67 -16.93
C TYR A 108 -9.76 -19.47 -15.79
N HIS A 109 -8.91 -20.22 -15.09
CA HIS A 109 -9.21 -20.75 -13.77
C HIS A 109 -8.57 -19.86 -12.71
N GLY A 110 -9.39 -19.34 -11.81
CA GLY A 110 -8.96 -18.43 -10.75
C GLY A 110 -8.95 -19.07 -9.38
N ASN A 111 -8.00 -18.65 -8.55
CA ASN A 111 -7.98 -18.94 -7.12
C ASN A 111 -7.26 -17.80 -6.38
N PHE A 112 -7.39 -17.73 -5.05
CA PHE A 112 -6.77 -16.68 -4.27
C PHE A 112 -6.26 -17.15 -2.92
N THR A 113 -5.38 -16.33 -2.32
CA THR A 113 -5.02 -16.41 -0.92
C THR A 113 -5.08 -15.01 -0.30
N ILE A 114 -5.33 -14.96 1.02
CA ILE A 114 -5.25 -13.73 1.80
C ILE A 114 -4.06 -13.85 2.72
N MET A 115 -3.10 -12.93 2.60
CA MET A 115 -1.88 -12.94 3.39
C MET A 115 -1.45 -11.55 3.84
N SER A 116 -0.61 -11.52 4.87
CA SER A 116 0.11 -10.35 5.39
C SER A 116 1.62 -10.60 5.30
N PRO A 117 2.49 -9.57 5.23
CA PRO A 117 3.94 -9.77 5.39
C PRO A 117 4.31 -10.54 6.66
N GLN A 118 3.48 -10.43 7.71
CA GLN A 118 3.65 -11.17 8.96
C GLN A 118 3.61 -12.70 8.76
N ASP A 119 2.86 -13.21 7.82
CA ASP A 119 2.82 -14.64 7.50
C ASP A 119 4.18 -15.12 6.95
N LEU A 120 4.99 -14.21 6.41
CA LEU A 120 6.36 -14.44 5.95
C LEU A 120 7.42 -14.06 6.99
N GLY A 121 7.04 -13.80 8.25
CA GLY A 121 7.94 -13.40 9.32
C GLY A 121 8.35 -11.92 9.30
N ILE A 122 7.78 -11.11 8.43
CA ILE A 122 8.11 -9.68 8.27
C ILE A 122 7.20 -8.84 9.18
N PRO A 123 7.73 -7.95 10.03
CA PRO A 123 6.93 -7.23 11.04
C PRO A 123 6.15 -6.06 10.44
N VAL A 124 5.32 -6.33 9.45
CA VAL A 124 4.47 -5.33 8.78
C VAL A 124 3.04 -5.85 8.65
N ALA A 125 2.08 -5.10 9.14
CA ALA A 125 0.66 -5.40 8.99
C ALA A 125 0.14 -4.85 7.65
N ARG A 126 0.04 -5.71 6.62
CA ARG A 126 -0.55 -5.35 5.32
C ARG A 126 -1.30 -6.53 4.75
N LYS A 127 -2.49 -6.79 5.30
CA LYS A 127 -3.32 -7.90 4.83
C LYS A 127 -3.88 -7.59 3.44
N ARG A 128 -3.63 -8.49 2.46
CA ARG A 128 -4.06 -8.34 1.07
C ARG A 128 -4.53 -9.67 0.53
N MET A 129 -5.45 -9.61 -0.44
CA MET A 129 -5.84 -10.73 -1.28
C MET A 129 -4.93 -10.73 -2.50
N TYR A 130 -4.31 -11.87 -2.77
CA TYR A 130 -3.56 -12.15 -3.98
C TYR A 130 -4.33 -13.20 -4.76
N MET A 131 -4.74 -12.84 -5.97
CA MET A 131 -5.51 -13.65 -6.88
C MET A 131 -4.61 -14.14 -8.01
N TRP A 132 -4.74 -15.38 -8.36
CA TRP A 132 -4.04 -15.98 -9.48
C TRP A 132 -5.04 -16.60 -10.45
N PHE A 133 -4.84 -16.33 -11.74
CA PHE A 133 -5.67 -16.87 -12.80
C PHE A 133 -4.75 -17.55 -13.83
N ASP A 134 -4.97 -18.83 -14.04
CA ASP A 134 -4.28 -19.65 -15.03
C ASP A 134 -5.11 -19.71 -16.31
N ARG A 135 -4.50 -19.44 -17.45
CA ARG A 135 -5.17 -19.58 -18.74
C ARG A 135 -5.38 -21.07 -19.06
N VAL A 136 -6.63 -21.46 -19.27
CA VAL A 136 -7.03 -22.87 -19.52
C VAL A 136 -6.26 -23.51 -20.67
N LYS A 137 -6.00 -22.77 -21.75
CA LYS A 137 -5.32 -23.29 -22.96
C LYS A 137 -3.84 -23.59 -22.72
N THR A 138 -3.18 -22.89 -21.81
CA THR A 138 -1.71 -23.01 -21.59
C THR A 138 -1.35 -23.78 -20.35
N LEU A 139 -2.26 -23.88 -19.38
CA LEU A 139 -2.06 -24.72 -18.21
C LEU A 139 -2.14 -26.20 -18.57
N ALA A 140 -1.12 -26.98 -18.21
CA ALA A 140 -1.15 -28.43 -18.30
C ALA A 140 -1.67 -29.04 -16.99
N GLU A 141 -1.06 -28.65 -15.86
CA GLU A 141 -1.38 -29.17 -14.54
C GLU A 141 -1.10 -28.15 -13.45
N THR A 142 -1.90 -28.20 -12.37
CA THR A 142 -1.65 -27.48 -11.13
C THR A 142 -1.32 -28.47 -10.03
N HIS A 143 -0.07 -28.47 -9.56
CA HIS A 143 0.39 -29.41 -8.52
C HIS A 143 -0.04 -28.98 -7.12
N ARG A 144 -0.20 -27.65 -6.90
CA ARG A 144 -0.68 -27.09 -5.63
C ARG A 144 -1.51 -25.84 -5.85
N CYS A 145 -2.57 -25.68 -5.05
CA CYS A 145 -3.43 -24.51 -5.09
C CYS A 145 -2.73 -23.29 -4.43
N VAL A 146 -2.93 -22.09 -4.98
CA VAL A 146 -2.38 -20.88 -4.38
C VAL A 146 -3.01 -20.56 -3.01
N SER A 147 -4.18 -21.11 -2.70
CA SER A 147 -4.80 -21.02 -1.37
C SER A 147 -3.95 -21.68 -0.26
N GLU A 148 -3.09 -22.63 -0.60
CA GLU A 148 -2.19 -23.30 0.33
C GLU A 148 -0.94 -22.47 0.66
N PHE A 149 -0.68 -21.39 -0.10
CA PHE A 149 0.57 -20.62 -0.01
C PHE A 149 0.90 -20.18 1.42
N VAL A 150 -0.06 -19.63 2.14
CA VAL A 150 0.17 -19.12 3.51
C VAL A 150 0.55 -20.23 4.47
N GLN A 151 -0.05 -21.42 4.34
CA GLN A 151 0.27 -22.57 5.20
C GLN A 151 1.70 -23.05 5.00
N ILE A 152 2.14 -23.08 3.72
CA ILE A 152 3.47 -23.58 3.33
C ILE A 152 4.56 -22.53 3.61
N SER A 153 4.24 -21.25 3.42
CA SER A 153 5.20 -20.14 3.46
C SER A 153 5.36 -19.51 4.85
N ARG A 154 4.53 -19.90 5.82
CA ARG A 154 4.53 -19.30 7.16
C ARG A 154 5.90 -19.39 7.81
N ARG A 155 6.35 -18.26 8.36
CA ARG A 155 7.63 -18.13 9.08
C ARG A 155 7.40 -17.63 10.49
N ALA A 156 8.31 -17.98 11.39
CA ALA A 156 8.39 -17.35 12.70
C ALA A 156 8.57 -15.82 12.55
N PRO A 157 8.04 -15.02 13.49
CA PRO A 157 8.28 -13.57 13.48
C PRO A 157 9.78 -13.26 13.45
N GLY A 158 10.17 -12.39 12.52
CA GLY A 158 11.51 -11.84 12.45
C GLY A 158 11.76 -10.75 13.51
N PRO A 159 12.82 -9.95 13.34
CA PRO A 159 13.11 -8.79 14.19
C PRO A 159 11.91 -7.85 14.28
N GLY A 160 11.83 -7.07 15.37
CA GLY A 160 10.74 -6.12 15.59
C GLY A 160 10.75 -4.93 14.63
N PRO A 161 9.78 -4.02 14.77
CA PRO A 161 9.63 -2.87 13.87
C PRO A 161 10.80 -1.86 13.96
N GLU A 162 11.62 -1.91 15.00
CA GLU A 162 12.81 -1.08 15.20
C GLU A 162 13.84 -1.24 14.08
N GLN A 163 13.87 -2.37 13.39
CA GLN A 163 14.77 -2.59 12.24
C GLN A 163 14.58 -1.56 11.10
N TYR A 164 13.45 -0.88 11.06
CA TYR A 164 13.15 0.16 10.07
C TYR A 164 13.61 1.55 10.47
N LEU A 165 14.14 1.72 11.70
CA LEU A 165 14.58 2.99 12.25
C LEU A 165 16.05 3.23 11.93
N SER A 166 16.36 3.60 10.69
CA SER A 166 17.72 3.76 10.19
C SER A 166 18.25 5.19 10.24
N ALA A 167 17.37 6.19 10.42
CA ALA A 167 17.77 7.58 10.41
C ALA A 167 18.52 7.97 11.70
N SER A 168 19.62 8.70 11.54
CA SER A 168 20.38 9.29 12.63
C SER A 168 19.59 10.41 13.33
N ALA A 169 19.99 10.76 14.56
CA ALA A 169 19.40 11.87 15.31
C ALA A 169 19.50 13.21 14.55
N ASP A 170 20.59 13.44 13.84
CA ASP A 170 20.81 14.66 13.05
C ASP A 170 19.87 14.72 11.84
N GLU A 171 19.64 13.62 11.14
CA GLU A 171 18.67 13.55 10.03
C GLU A 171 17.27 13.81 10.53
N VAL A 172 16.87 13.25 11.68
CA VAL A 172 15.57 13.52 12.31
C VAL A 172 15.44 14.99 12.65
N LEU A 173 16.43 15.60 13.25
CA LEU A 173 16.44 17.01 13.62
C LEU A 173 16.36 17.93 12.39
N GLN A 174 17.09 17.63 11.33
CA GLN A 174 17.03 18.35 10.06
C GLN A 174 15.63 18.24 9.44
N TYR A 175 15.02 17.06 9.48
CA TYR A 175 13.66 16.85 9.00
C TYR A 175 12.63 17.67 9.79
N TYR A 176 12.77 17.73 11.12
CA TYR A 176 11.89 18.54 11.96
C TYR A 176 11.99 20.04 11.64
N ARG A 177 13.20 20.55 11.47
CA ARG A 177 13.44 21.95 11.03
C ARG A 177 12.75 22.25 9.69
N LYS A 178 12.86 21.31 8.74
CA LYS A 178 12.20 21.43 7.43
C LYS A 178 10.65 21.45 7.55
N LEU A 179 10.07 20.58 8.39
CA LEU A 179 8.62 20.56 8.62
C LEU A 179 8.12 21.88 9.22
N LEU A 180 8.80 22.40 10.23
CA LEU A 180 8.44 23.68 10.86
C LEU A 180 8.53 24.86 9.89
N ALA A 181 9.57 24.88 9.04
CA ALA A 181 9.71 25.90 8.00
C ALA A 181 8.57 25.84 6.97
N GLN A 182 8.12 24.64 6.59
CA GLN A 182 6.96 24.46 5.69
C GLN A 182 5.66 24.93 6.34
N GLN A 183 5.39 24.54 7.58
CA GLN A 183 4.20 24.99 8.32
C GLN A 183 4.16 26.52 8.49
N GLY A 184 5.30 27.16 8.70
CA GLY A 184 5.41 28.60 8.77
C GLY A 184 5.08 29.32 7.46
N ARG A 185 5.42 28.73 6.30
CA ARG A 185 5.11 29.25 4.97
C ARG A 185 3.63 29.11 4.62
N GLU A 186 3.03 27.96 4.89
CA GLU A 186 1.60 27.71 4.63
C GLU A 186 0.70 28.67 5.42
N ARG A 187 1.07 29.01 6.65
CA ARG A 187 0.34 30.00 7.47
C ARG A 187 0.43 31.43 6.91
N LYS A 188 1.53 31.80 6.26
CA LYS A 188 1.71 33.13 5.64
C LYS A 188 0.99 33.29 4.29
N GLY A 189 0.80 32.16 3.56
CA GLY A 189 0.14 32.16 2.24
C GLY A 189 -1.37 31.92 2.27
N GLY A 190 -1.93 31.54 3.42
CA GLY A 190 -3.37 31.33 3.60
C GLY A 190 -4.08 32.66 3.73
N SER A 191 -4.90 32.98 2.74
CA SER A 191 -5.75 34.19 2.63
C SER A 191 -6.47 34.52 3.94
N GLU A 192 -6.62 35.84 4.19
CA GLU A 192 -7.26 36.48 5.34
C GLU A 192 -8.74 36.08 5.61
N ALA A 193 -9.29 35.13 4.87
CA ALA A 193 -10.72 34.80 4.86
C ALA A 193 -11.16 33.71 5.86
N ARG A 194 -10.29 33.14 6.69
CA ARG A 194 -10.70 32.12 7.66
C ARG A 194 -10.26 32.40 9.08
N SER A 195 -11.28 32.74 9.88
CA SER A 195 -11.33 32.51 11.33
C SER A 195 -11.15 33.70 12.26
N LYS A 196 -12.30 34.19 12.75
CA LYS A 196 -12.42 34.94 14.02
C LYS A 196 -12.25 34.04 15.27
N LEU A 197 -11.65 32.88 15.15
CA LEU A 197 -11.27 32.03 16.30
C LEU A 197 -9.87 32.45 16.75
N VAL A 198 -9.75 32.78 18.02
CA VAL A 198 -8.51 33.16 18.69
C VAL A 198 -7.40 32.18 18.30
N PRO A 199 -6.32 32.63 17.64
CA PRO A 199 -5.23 31.73 17.26
C PRO A 199 -4.57 31.22 18.56
N PRO A 200 -4.28 29.91 18.65
CA PRO A 200 -3.47 29.42 19.75
C PRO A 200 -2.17 30.21 19.78
N ARG A 201 -1.72 30.61 20.98
CA ARG A 201 -0.48 31.37 21.19
C ARG A 201 0.62 30.81 20.31
N ARG A 202 1.25 31.63 19.49
CA ARG A 202 2.36 31.27 18.61
C ARG A 202 3.46 30.64 19.45
N ALA A 203 3.74 29.37 19.24
CA ALA A 203 5.02 28.82 19.65
C ALA A 203 6.10 29.65 18.92
N PRO A 204 7.09 30.18 19.62
CA PRO A 204 8.18 30.92 19.00
C PRO A 204 8.86 30.00 17.97
N CYS A 205 9.32 30.60 16.86
CA CYS A 205 10.12 29.87 15.89
C CYS A 205 11.37 29.34 16.60
N PRO A 206 11.66 28.02 16.55
CA PRO A 206 12.81 27.46 17.28
C PRO A 206 14.10 28.15 16.86
N ARG A 207 14.93 28.52 17.82
CA ARG A 207 16.24 29.09 17.56
C ARG A 207 17.26 28.02 17.16
N PRO A 208 18.31 28.37 16.41
CA PRO A 208 19.43 27.48 16.22
C PRO A 208 19.98 27.04 17.60
N GLY A 209 19.99 25.76 17.89
CA GLY A 209 20.38 25.20 19.19
C GLY A 209 19.24 24.67 20.06
N ASP A 210 17.98 25.03 19.78
CA ASP A 210 16.85 24.47 20.52
C ASP A 210 16.72 22.95 20.27
N LYS A 211 16.51 22.19 21.34
CA LYS A 211 16.22 20.74 21.27
C LYS A 211 14.79 20.57 20.77
N LEU A 212 14.64 20.22 19.49
CA LEU A 212 13.33 19.92 18.91
C LEU A 212 12.89 18.51 19.27
N THR A 213 11.63 18.38 19.68
CA THR A 213 10.99 17.10 20.00
C THR A 213 9.87 16.78 19.01
N LEU A 214 9.36 15.56 19.07
CA LEU A 214 8.20 15.13 18.30
C LEU A 214 7.00 16.08 18.49
N ARG A 215 6.79 16.58 19.72
CA ARG A 215 5.66 17.45 20.07
C ARG A 215 5.68 18.79 19.34
N ASP A 216 6.86 19.30 19.02
CA ASP A 216 7.02 20.59 18.33
C ASP A 216 6.58 20.53 16.87
N VAL A 217 6.64 19.34 16.25
CA VAL A 217 6.35 19.14 14.82
C VAL A 217 4.99 18.52 14.53
N LEU A 218 4.36 17.87 15.50
CA LEU A 218 3.02 17.32 15.33
C LEU A 218 1.96 18.43 15.34
N GLN A 219 1.01 18.34 14.42
CA GLN A 219 -0.20 19.16 14.46
C GLN A 219 -1.07 18.77 15.66
N ALA A 220 -1.85 19.70 16.19
CA ALA A 220 -2.66 19.50 17.39
C ALA A 220 -3.54 18.23 17.36
N GLY A 221 -4.18 17.94 16.22
CA GLY A 221 -4.98 16.72 16.05
C GLY A 221 -4.15 15.43 16.10
N ASN A 222 -2.94 15.46 15.57
CA ASN A 222 -2.03 14.31 15.60
C ASN A 222 -1.41 14.14 16.99
N LEU A 223 -1.13 15.24 17.67
CA LEU A 223 -0.65 15.20 19.05
C LEU A 223 -1.70 14.60 20.00
N HIS A 224 -2.97 14.98 19.83
CA HIS A 224 -4.07 14.37 20.59
C HIS A 224 -4.16 12.85 20.34
N ARG A 225 -4.08 12.40 19.09
CA ARG A 225 -4.11 10.97 18.76
C ARG A 225 -2.86 10.24 19.28
N TYR A 226 -1.69 10.87 19.20
CA TYR A 226 -0.46 10.34 19.79
C TYR A 226 -0.65 10.03 21.28
N HIS A 227 -1.19 10.97 22.06
CA HIS A 227 -1.48 10.72 23.48
C HIS A 227 -2.49 9.59 23.69
N GLY A 228 -3.52 9.48 22.87
CA GLY A 228 -4.45 8.37 22.92
C GLY A 228 -3.81 7.00 22.60
N HIS A 229 -2.83 6.97 21.70
CA HIS A 229 -2.04 5.75 21.45
C HIS A 229 -1.12 5.41 22.62
N LEU A 230 -0.49 6.42 23.27
CA LEU A 230 0.35 6.19 24.46
C LEU A 230 -0.46 5.56 25.60
N GLN A 231 -1.69 6.00 25.85
CA GLN A 231 -2.56 5.39 26.85
C GLN A 231 -2.76 3.90 26.57
N ARG A 232 -3.02 3.53 25.33
CA ARG A 232 -3.21 2.13 24.92
C ARG A 232 -1.92 1.30 24.97
N ILE A 233 -0.75 1.90 24.76
CA ILE A 233 0.54 1.24 24.94
C ILE A 233 0.79 0.97 26.43
N ALA A 234 0.48 1.93 27.29
CA ALA A 234 0.67 1.80 28.74
C ALA A 234 -0.14 0.64 29.37
N GLU A 235 -1.25 0.24 28.73
CA GLU A 235 -2.09 -0.88 29.14
C GLU A 235 -1.54 -2.26 28.70
N GLN A 236 -0.44 -2.30 27.92
CA GLN A 236 0.11 -3.55 27.40
C GLN A 236 1.11 -4.18 28.36
N THR A 237 1.37 -5.47 28.16
CA THR A 237 2.32 -6.27 28.96
C THR A 237 3.79 -5.86 28.76
N SER A 238 4.12 -5.23 27.63
CA SER A 238 5.48 -4.81 27.29
C SER A 238 5.50 -3.35 26.81
N PRO A 239 5.16 -2.39 27.69
CA PRO A 239 5.07 -0.99 27.29
C PRO A 239 6.42 -0.36 26.95
N GLU A 240 7.55 -0.97 27.39
CA GLU A 240 8.91 -0.47 27.16
C GLU A 240 9.46 -0.81 25.76
N ALA A 241 8.78 -1.71 25.04
CA ALA A 241 9.21 -2.07 23.68
C ALA A 241 8.97 -0.91 22.69
N CYS A 242 9.70 -0.92 21.58
CA CYS A 242 9.45 0.00 20.48
C CYS A 242 8.11 -0.30 19.80
N HIS A 243 7.26 0.72 19.66
CA HIS A 243 5.98 0.64 18.96
C HIS A 243 6.00 1.62 17.79
N ILE A 244 5.58 1.19 16.60
CA ILE A 244 5.31 2.12 15.50
C ILE A 244 3.79 2.30 15.40
N ILE A 245 3.34 3.56 15.50
CA ILE A 245 1.93 3.95 15.44
C ILE A 245 1.67 4.89 14.27
N ASP A 246 0.45 4.91 13.75
CA ASP A 246 0.01 5.91 12.75
C ASP A 246 -0.88 6.97 13.43
N VAL A 247 -0.33 8.14 13.68
CA VAL A 247 -1.06 9.24 14.34
C VAL A 247 -2.09 9.92 13.43
N ASN A 248 -2.17 9.57 12.16
CA ASN A 248 -3.29 9.99 11.32
C ASN A 248 -4.53 9.09 11.46
N VAL A 249 -4.38 7.94 12.13
CA VAL A 249 -5.47 7.03 12.44
C VAL A 249 -5.88 7.20 13.90
N SER A 250 -7.17 7.32 14.16
CA SER A 250 -7.70 7.40 15.53
C SER A 250 -7.35 6.12 16.30
N PRO A 251 -6.94 6.20 17.59
CA PRO A 251 -6.65 5.03 18.41
C PRO A 251 -7.77 3.99 18.43
N GLY A 252 -9.03 4.41 18.41
CA GLY A 252 -10.19 3.52 18.35
C GLY A 252 -10.29 2.69 17.06
N TRP A 253 -9.80 3.22 15.95
CA TRP A 253 -9.78 2.55 14.63
C TRP A 253 -8.50 1.78 14.35
N ALA A 254 -7.37 2.23 14.90
CA ALA A 254 -6.05 1.67 14.63
C ALA A 254 -5.86 0.24 15.17
N GLY A 255 -6.78 -0.25 16.00
CA GLY A 255 -6.53 -1.45 16.77
C GLY A 255 -5.51 -1.19 17.89
N THR A 256 -5.09 -2.24 18.59
CA THR A 256 -4.09 -2.13 19.65
C THR A 256 -2.71 -1.89 19.02
N PRO A 257 -1.94 -0.87 19.42
CA PRO A 257 -0.56 -0.73 19.02
C PRO A 257 0.23 -2.02 19.31
N SER A 258 1.19 -2.35 18.48
CA SER A 258 1.94 -3.60 18.63
C SER A 258 3.43 -3.32 18.55
N SER A 259 4.19 -3.88 19.48
CA SER A 259 5.65 -3.87 19.45
C SER A 259 6.26 -4.83 18.43
N THR A 260 5.43 -5.67 17.81
CA THR A 260 5.92 -6.72 16.89
C THR A 260 5.68 -6.39 15.43
N ARG A 261 5.05 -5.23 15.12
CA ARG A 261 4.71 -4.92 13.72
C ARG A 261 4.49 -3.43 13.48
N VAL A 262 4.82 -3.01 12.26
CA VAL A 262 4.44 -1.71 11.70
C VAL A 262 2.98 -1.78 11.21
N PRO A 263 2.14 -0.77 11.49
CA PRO A 263 0.79 -0.72 10.92
C PRO A 263 0.81 -0.57 9.39
N THR A 264 -0.31 -0.90 8.74
CA THR A 264 -0.46 -0.72 7.29
C THR A 264 -0.17 0.71 6.88
N LEU A 265 0.82 0.89 6.01
CA LEU A 265 1.14 2.20 5.44
C LEU A 265 0.04 2.62 4.46
N LEU A 266 -0.59 3.76 4.74
CA LEU A 266 -1.61 4.41 3.91
C LEU A 266 -1.01 5.64 3.23
N LYS A 267 -1.69 6.17 2.20
CA LYS A 267 -1.28 7.41 1.50
C LYS A 267 -1.11 8.61 2.43
N SER A 268 -1.86 8.64 3.53
CA SER A 268 -1.86 9.72 4.51
C SER A 268 -1.12 9.36 5.80
N SER A 269 -0.51 8.19 5.90
CA SER A 269 0.14 7.75 7.14
C SER A 269 1.15 8.77 7.66
N CYS A 270 1.12 8.95 8.97
CA CYS A 270 2.11 9.71 9.74
C CYS A 270 2.62 8.80 10.85
N LEU A 271 3.68 8.06 10.54
CA LEU A 271 4.22 7.05 11.44
C LEU A 271 5.13 7.68 12.48
N VAL A 272 4.95 7.25 13.72
CA VAL A 272 5.74 7.62 14.90
C VAL A 272 6.29 6.36 15.55
N ALA A 273 7.60 6.35 15.79
CA ALA A 273 8.22 5.39 16.68
C ALA A 273 8.11 5.89 18.12
N VAL A 274 7.56 5.05 18.98
CA VAL A 274 7.35 5.30 20.40
C VAL A 274 8.25 4.33 21.17
N PHE A 275 9.06 4.86 22.07
CA PHE A 275 9.97 4.11 22.93
C PHE A 275 9.45 4.19 24.37
N GLY A 276 8.97 3.06 24.90
CA GLY A 276 8.39 3.02 26.22
C GLY A 276 7.03 3.72 26.30
N ARG A 277 6.79 4.44 27.38
CA ARG A 277 5.52 5.14 27.68
C ARG A 277 5.45 6.57 27.12
N GLY A 278 6.23 6.85 26.11
CA GLY A 278 6.42 8.17 25.54
C GLY A 278 7.64 8.86 26.15
N SER A 279 8.67 9.01 25.34
CA SER A 279 9.96 9.56 25.76
C SER A 279 10.43 10.66 24.82
N ASP A 280 11.47 11.39 25.22
CA ASP A 280 12.17 12.34 24.34
C ASP A 280 12.82 11.65 23.12
N ALA A 281 12.92 10.31 23.14
CA ALA A 281 13.41 9.51 22.01
C ALA A 281 12.32 9.24 20.96
N ASP A 282 11.05 9.49 21.27
CA ASP A 282 9.95 9.30 20.32
C ASP A 282 10.13 10.20 19.11
N ARG A 283 9.93 9.63 17.91
CA ARG A 283 10.21 10.36 16.67
C ARG A 283 9.31 9.96 15.51
N LEU A 284 9.18 10.87 14.55
CA LEU A 284 8.61 10.54 13.25
C LEU A 284 9.52 9.56 12.49
N LEU A 285 8.92 8.64 11.74
CA LEU A 285 9.63 7.95 10.68
C LEU A 285 9.83 8.90 9.51
N LEU A 286 11.07 8.95 9.01
CA LEU A 286 11.42 9.78 7.88
C LEU A 286 10.93 9.17 6.56
N PRO A 287 10.67 9.99 5.54
CA PRO A 287 10.33 9.47 4.21
C PRO A 287 11.34 8.48 3.64
N SER A 288 12.62 8.60 4.00
CA SER A 288 13.70 7.69 3.61
C SER A 288 13.61 6.29 4.23
N GLU A 289 12.95 6.15 5.37
CA GLU A 289 12.77 4.87 6.08
C GLU A 289 11.55 4.08 5.58
N LEU A 290 10.57 4.77 4.99
CA LEU A 290 9.31 4.15 4.58
C LEU A 290 9.43 3.09 3.47
N PRO A 291 10.33 3.21 2.46
CA PRO A 291 10.49 2.18 1.44
C PRO A 291 10.86 0.81 2.00
N ALA A 292 11.73 0.77 3.02
CA ALA A 292 12.15 -0.48 3.68
C ALA A 292 10.98 -1.26 4.27
N ILE A 293 9.93 -0.57 4.78
CA ILE A 293 8.70 -1.19 5.28
C ILE A 293 7.97 -1.98 4.18
N HIS A 294 8.17 -1.62 2.91
CA HIS A 294 7.62 -2.33 1.75
C HIS A 294 8.61 -3.31 1.11
N GLY A 295 9.78 -3.49 1.71
CA GLY A 295 10.86 -4.32 1.16
C GLY A 295 11.50 -3.69 -0.08
N LEU A 296 11.46 -2.37 -0.20
CA LEU A 296 12.08 -1.61 -1.30
C LEU A 296 13.39 -1.00 -0.82
N GLU A 297 14.48 -1.39 -1.44
CA GLU A 297 15.80 -0.78 -1.24
C GLU A 297 15.99 0.37 -2.22
N LEU A 298 15.54 1.57 -1.83
CA LEU A 298 15.71 2.77 -2.64
C LEU A 298 16.86 3.61 -2.10
N PRO A 299 17.79 4.08 -2.97
CA PRO A 299 18.83 5.01 -2.56
C PRO A 299 18.23 6.28 -1.94
N SER A 300 18.79 6.75 -0.84
CA SER A 300 18.34 7.97 -0.15
C SER A 300 18.31 9.19 -1.10
N SER A 301 19.24 9.23 -2.06
CA SER A 301 19.29 10.27 -3.11
C SER A 301 18.07 10.29 -4.03
N VAL A 302 17.40 9.15 -4.22
CA VAL A 302 16.13 9.06 -4.99
C VAL A 302 14.97 9.54 -4.13
N VAL A 303 14.88 9.06 -2.89
CA VAL A 303 13.78 9.40 -1.98
C VAL A 303 13.81 10.89 -1.61
N SER A 304 14.98 11.47 -1.41
CA SER A 304 15.14 12.89 -1.04
C SER A 304 14.67 13.88 -2.11
N ARG A 305 14.63 13.45 -3.37
CA ARG A 305 14.11 14.26 -4.50
C ARG A 305 12.58 14.32 -4.54
N LEU A 306 11.91 13.42 -3.84
CA LEU A 306 10.45 13.36 -3.82
C LEU A 306 9.89 14.12 -2.60
N PRO A 307 8.78 14.85 -2.76
CA PRO A 307 8.04 15.35 -1.62
C PRO A 307 7.59 14.21 -0.70
N ALA A 308 7.64 14.39 0.60
CA ALA A 308 7.24 13.36 1.58
C ALA A 308 5.81 12.80 1.32
N ARG A 309 4.90 13.66 0.85
CA ARG A 309 3.54 13.25 0.46
C ARG A 309 3.55 12.30 -0.73
N ALA A 310 4.41 12.54 -1.71
CA ALA A 310 4.54 11.66 -2.88
C ALA A 310 5.10 10.29 -2.48
N VAL A 311 6.14 10.25 -1.64
CA VAL A 311 6.69 8.98 -1.11
C VAL A 311 5.60 8.17 -0.42
N ARG A 312 4.84 8.76 0.51
CA ARG A 312 3.72 8.08 1.19
C ARG A 312 2.64 7.61 0.22
N SER A 313 2.28 8.44 -0.76
CA SER A 313 1.26 8.09 -1.75
C SER A 313 1.67 6.91 -2.62
N LEU A 314 2.92 6.89 -3.08
CA LEU A 314 3.46 5.79 -3.87
C LEU A 314 3.49 4.50 -3.07
N LEU A 315 4.05 4.53 -1.86
CA LEU A 315 4.16 3.35 -0.99
C LEU A 315 2.79 2.86 -0.51
N GLY A 316 1.86 3.75 -0.15
CA GLY A 316 0.51 3.36 0.24
C GLY A 316 -0.25 2.60 -0.87
N ASN A 317 0.10 2.85 -2.14
CA ASN A 317 -0.47 2.17 -3.30
C ASN A 317 0.38 1.01 -3.81
N SER A 318 1.61 0.82 -3.33
CA SER A 318 2.48 -0.26 -3.82
C SER A 318 2.14 -1.61 -3.20
N MET A 319 2.47 -2.68 -3.90
CA MET A 319 2.54 -4.03 -3.33
C MET A 319 3.76 -4.14 -2.41
N HIS A 320 3.70 -5.02 -1.42
CA HIS A 320 4.88 -5.36 -0.62
C HIS A 320 5.73 -6.37 -1.38
N VAL A 321 7.00 -6.05 -1.62
CA VAL A 321 7.88 -6.81 -2.52
C VAL A 321 7.98 -8.29 -2.13
N ALA A 322 8.22 -8.59 -0.85
CA ALA A 322 8.35 -9.98 -0.42
C ALA A 322 7.02 -10.75 -0.55
N GLN A 323 5.86 -10.10 -0.34
CA GLN A 323 4.57 -10.78 -0.53
C GLN A 323 4.35 -11.15 -2.00
N VAL A 324 4.41 -10.16 -2.90
CA VAL A 324 4.14 -10.41 -4.30
C VAL A 324 5.19 -11.34 -4.92
N GLY A 325 6.47 -11.14 -4.60
CA GLY A 325 7.55 -11.96 -5.11
C GLY A 325 7.44 -13.42 -4.68
N SER A 326 7.23 -13.68 -3.39
CA SER A 326 7.05 -15.05 -2.89
C SER A 326 5.81 -15.73 -3.45
N PHE A 327 4.69 -14.98 -3.55
CA PHE A 327 3.47 -15.51 -4.14
C PHE A 327 3.63 -15.87 -5.62
N LEU A 328 4.27 -15.01 -6.41
CA LEU A 328 4.56 -15.27 -7.83
C LEU A 328 5.46 -16.49 -8.01
N LEU A 329 6.54 -16.59 -7.23
CA LEU A 329 7.42 -17.75 -7.27
C LEU A 329 6.68 -19.04 -6.95
N TYR A 330 5.86 -19.05 -5.90
CA TYR A 330 5.05 -20.19 -5.55
C TYR A 330 4.06 -20.57 -6.65
N ALA A 331 3.32 -19.57 -7.16
CA ALA A 331 2.34 -19.79 -8.20
C ALA A 331 2.98 -20.40 -9.47
N LEU A 332 4.13 -19.89 -9.89
CA LEU A 332 4.84 -20.40 -11.06
C LEU A 332 5.48 -21.78 -10.81
N ALA A 333 6.09 -21.98 -9.64
CA ALA A 333 6.77 -23.24 -9.31
C ALA A 333 5.82 -24.44 -9.12
N THR A 334 4.54 -24.18 -8.87
CA THR A 334 3.53 -25.23 -8.64
C THR A 334 2.68 -25.55 -9.87
N ARG A 335 3.10 -25.11 -11.05
CA ARG A 335 2.38 -25.30 -12.32
C ARG A 335 3.27 -25.90 -13.39
N SER A 336 2.65 -26.78 -14.20
CA SER A 336 3.21 -27.23 -15.46
C SER A 336 2.44 -26.61 -16.61
N PHE A 337 3.16 -26.17 -17.62
CA PHE A 337 2.58 -25.51 -18.79
C PHE A 337 2.71 -26.42 -20.01
N ARG A 338 1.74 -26.36 -20.91
CA ARG A 338 1.84 -27.02 -22.22
C ARG A 338 2.96 -26.32 -23.02
N SER A 339 3.57 -27.06 -23.92
CA SER A 339 4.55 -26.46 -24.85
C SER A 339 3.93 -25.25 -25.54
N LEU A 340 4.54 -24.09 -25.37
CA LEU A 340 4.08 -22.80 -25.88
C LEU A 340 4.43 -22.63 -27.36
#